data_543446a8da00accc6338f096fa253f86
#
_entry.id   543446a8da00accc6338f096fa253f86
#
_cell.length_a   1.000
_cell.length_b   1.000
_cell.length_c   1.000
_cell.angle_alpha   90.00
_cell.angle_beta   90.00
_cell.angle_gamma   90.00
#
_symmetry.space_group_name_H-M   'P 1'
#
loop_
_entity.id
_entity.type
_entity.pdbx_description
1 polymer ?
#
loop_
_entity_poly.entity_id
_entity_poly.type
_entity_poly.pdbx_seq_one_letter_code
_entity_poly.pdbx_strand_id
1 'polypeptide(L)'
;MMNNKTTIAFLAGLVLVAAGCRWGGIMGNGHIVTDTRSVSDFSEIEADGGFQIEWRSGPPSLSITTDENLLRYIDNQNIDHRLRLHSHGNIWSSHGIKVAISSSTRAGAKLTGAARLTAKQLSGHSFGIESTGAAKVLLDGTVDGLVTDMTGASRLEAESLQTKTAEISSTGASHAEVAVSESLKVSITGAGKVIYSGNPPVVEKHISGAGSIRHKE
;
A
#
# COMPACT_ATOMS: atom_id res chain seq x y z
N MET A 1 48.57 40.73 47.68
CA MET A 1 47.20 40.98 47.25
C MET A 1 46.85 39.90 46.23
N MET A 2 46.16 38.84 46.66
CA MET A 2 45.78 37.69 45.84
C MET A 2 44.30 37.86 45.46
N ASN A 3 44.02 37.92 44.16
CA ASN A 3 42.66 38.02 43.64
C ASN A 3 42.16 36.60 43.23
N ASN A 4 41.29 36.06 44.03
CA ASN A 4 40.60 34.77 43.79
C ASN A 4 39.43 35.02 42.81
N LYS A 5 39.54 34.54 41.59
CA LYS A 5 38.42 34.46 40.65
C LYS A 5 37.79 33.07 40.76
N THR A 6 36.64 33.00 41.40
CA THR A 6 35.83 31.80 41.55
C THR A 6 35.10 31.59 40.20
N THR A 7 35.46 30.53 39.51
CA THR A 7 34.77 30.11 38.26
C THR A 7 33.59 29.20 38.67
N ILE A 8 32.36 29.70 38.46
CA ILE A 8 31.12 28.90 38.65
C ILE A 8 30.88 28.12 37.35
N ALA A 9 31.05 26.82 37.40
CA ALA A 9 30.70 25.91 36.32
C ALA A 9 29.21 25.61 36.43
N PHE A 10 28.44 26.10 35.44
CA PHE A 10 27.02 25.67 35.23
C PHE A 10 27.00 24.28 34.60
N LEU A 11 26.66 23.25 35.38
CA LEU A 11 26.35 21.95 34.88
C LEU A 11 24.88 21.97 34.38
N ALA A 12 24.69 22.13 33.09
CA ALA A 12 23.36 21.92 32.47
C ALA A 12 23.06 20.45 32.41
N GLY A 13 22.27 19.97 33.38
CA GLY A 13 21.73 18.61 33.36
C GLY A 13 20.71 18.44 32.25
N LEU A 14 21.07 17.72 31.18
CA LEU A 14 20.16 17.29 30.13
C LEU A 14 19.28 16.17 30.69
N VAL A 15 18.07 16.49 31.17
CA VAL A 15 17.05 15.51 31.54
C VAL A 15 16.46 14.93 30.26
N LEU A 16 16.94 13.78 29.83
CA LEU A 16 16.30 12.95 28.82
C LEU A 16 14.99 12.39 29.43
N VAL A 17 13.88 13.08 29.20
CA VAL A 17 12.55 12.52 29.42
C VAL A 17 12.37 11.44 28.35
N ALA A 18 12.71 10.18 28.70
CA ALA A 18 12.30 9.01 27.94
C ALA A 18 10.78 8.92 28.08
N ALA A 19 10.05 9.61 27.18
CA ALA A 19 8.64 9.34 26.96
C ALA A 19 8.57 7.89 26.48
N GLY A 20 8.32 6.97 27.41
CA GLY A 20 8.06 5.57 27.10
C GLY A 20 6.83 5.51 26.21
N CYS A 21 7.02 5.43 24.91
CA CYS A 21 5.98 4.98 24.00
C CYS A 21 5.55 3.60 24.50
N ARG A 22 4.43 3.53 25.20
CA ARG A 22 3.77 2.26 25.49
C ARG A 22 3.37 1.66 24.15
N TRP A 23 4.23 0.85 23.59
CA TRP A 23 3.93 0.00 22.46
C TRP A 23 3.02 -1.13 22.94
N GLY A 24 1.80 -0.76 23.30
CA GLY A 24 0.74 -1.69 23.66
C GLY A 24 0.08 -2.20 22.41
N GLY A 25 0.66 -3.20 21.77
CA GLY A 25 -0.01 -3.94 20.69
C GLY A 25 -0.55 -5.27 21.20
N ILE A 26 -1.57 -5.79 20.52
CA ILE A 26 -2.14 -7.10 20.79
C ILE A 26 -1.28 -8.13 20.05
N MET A 27 -0.58 -8.98 20.81
CA MET A 27 0.27 -10.01 20.24
C MET A 27 -0.56 -11.23 19.84
N GLY A 28 -0.23 -11.80 18.68
CA GLY A 28 -0.74 -13.10 18.25
C GLY A 28 -0.30 -14.22 19.20
N ASN A 29 -1.17 -15.22 19.37
CA ASN A 29 -0.93 -16.36 20.27
C ASN A 29 -0.13 -17.50 19.61
N GLY A 30 0.26 -17.36 18.34
CA GLY A 30 0.99 -18.38 17.58
C GLY A 30 0.11 -19.51 17.03
N HIS A 31 -1.17 -19.59 17.41
CA HIS A 31 -2.11 -20.57 16.87
C HIS A 31 -2.76 -20.00 15.60
N ILE A 32 -2.22 -20.40 14.43
CA ILE A 32 -2.69 -19.91 13.14
C ILE A 32 -3.93 -20.66 12.69
N VAL A 33 -4.98 -19.91 12.39
CA VAL A 33 -6.25 -20.44 11.88
C VAL A 33 -6.69 -19.66 10.63
N THR A 34 -7.58 -20.28 9.86
CA THR A 34 -8.24 -19.64 8.71
C THR A 34 -9.71 -19.48 9.01
N ASP A 35 -10.18 -18.25 8.95
CA ASP A 35 -11.59 -17.88 9.10
C ASP A 35 -12.17 -17.53 7.72
N THR A 36 -13.20 -18.26 7.31
CA THR A 36 -13.90 -18.02 6.04
C THR A 36 -15.18 -17.27 6.31
N ARG A 37 -15.34 -16.12 5.66
CA ARG A 37 -16.48 -15.22 5.87
C ARG A 37 -17.31 -15.09 4.60
N SER A 38 -18.63 -15.08 4.76
CA SER A 38 -19.54 -14.81 3.65
C SER A 38 -19.45 -13.35 3.23
N VAL A 39 -19.31 -13.10 1.93
CA VAL A 39 -19.32 -11.76 1.34
C VAL A 39 -20.21 -11.74 0.10
N SER A 40 -20.92 -10.64 -0.13
CA SER A 40 -21.57 -10.38 -1.42
C SER A 40 -20.55 -9.99 -2.48
N ASP A 41 -20.93 -9.95 -3.74
CA ASP A 41 -20.01 -9.55 -4.82
C ASP A 41 -19.49 -8.12 -4.63
N PHE A 42 -18.23 -7.93 -5.01
CA PHE A 42 -17.54 -6.64 -4.93
C PHE A 42 -16.59 -6.49 -6.11
N SER A 43 -16.35 -5.26 -6.49
CA SER A 43 -15.41 -4.89 -7.54
C SER A 43 -14.23 -4.05 -7.04
N GLU A 44 -14.32 -3.55 -5.83
CA GLU A 44 -13.27 -2.76 -5.20
C GLU A 44 -12.93 -3.27 -3.80
N ILE A 45 -11.70 -3.02 -3.38
CA ILE A 45 -11.27 -3.28 -2.00
C ILE A 45 -10.74 -2.02 -1.34
N GLU A 46 -10.98 -1.91 -0.05
CA GLU A 46 -10.37 -0.90 0.81
C GLU A 46 -9.75 -1.61 2.01
N ALA A 47 -8.44 -1.50 2.20
CA ALA A 47 -7.74 -2.15 3.29
C ALA A 47 -6.94 -1.13 4.11
N ASP A 48 -7.22 -1.10 5.42
CA ASP A 48 -6.54 -0.25 6.38
C ASP A 48 -5.84 -1.10 7.44
N GLY A 49 -4.51 -1.14 7.36
CA GLY A 49 -3.65 -1.95 8.21
C GLY A 49 -2.55 -2.68 7.47
N GLY A 50 -1.99 -3.73 8.11
CA GLY A 50 -0.88 -4.52 7.59
C GLY A 50 -1.31 -5.82 6.90
N PHE A 51 -2.31 -5.77 6.05
CA PHE A 51 -2.84 -6.95 5.36
C PHE A 51 -1.96 -7.42 4.19
N GLN A 52 -1.86 -8.74 4.02
CA GLN A 52 -1.28 -9.39 2.84
C GLN A 52 -2.42 -9.98 2.02
N ILE A 53 -2.85 -9.27 0.97
CA ILE A 53 -4.05 -9.57 0.19
C ILE A 53 -3.67 -10.25 -1.11
N GLU A 54 -4.26 -11.40 -1.38
CA GLU A 54 -4.24 -12.06 -2.67
C GLU A 54 -5.65 -11.99 -3.28
N TRP A 55 -5.79 -11.28 -4.40
CA TRP A 55 -7.08 -11.06 -5.05
C TRP A 55 -7.14 -11.78 -6.41
N ARG A 56 -8.03 -12.74 -6.50
CA ARG A 56 -8.23 -13.58 -7.68
C ARG A 56 -9.57 -13.32 -8.36
N SER A 57 -9.69 -13.69 -9.63
CA SER A 57 -10.98 -13.74 -10.32
C SER A 57 -11.74 -14.99 -9.89
N GLY A 58 -13.05 -14.88 -9.67
CA GLY A 58 -13.90 -16.01 -9.29
C GLY A 58 -15.16 -15.58 -8.57
N PRO A 59 -15.96 -16.52 -8.10
CA PRO A 59 -17.10 -16.24 -7.23
C PRO A 59 -16.66 -15.48 -5.97
N PRO A 60 -17.54 -14.63 -5.40
CA PRO A 60 -17.21 -13.88 -4.21
C PRO A 60 -16.76 -14.76 -3.05
N SER A 61 -15.59 -14.50 -2.51
CA SER A 61 -15.07 -15.21 -1.33
C SER A 61 -14.15 -14.33 -0.51
N LEU A 62 -14.08 -14.65 0.79
CA LEU A 62 -13.15 -14.03 1.74
C LEU A 62 -12.67 -15.07 2.72
N SER A 63 -11.36 -15.23 2.85
CA SER A 63 -10.73 -16.00 3.91
C SER A 63 -9.58 -15.21 4.53
N ILE A 64 -9.49 -15.24 5.86
CA ILE A 64 -8.48 -14.54 6.66
C ILE A 64 -7.70 -15.56 7.45
N THR A 65 -6.39 -15.62 7.24
CA THR A 65 -5.48 -16.51 7.96
C THR A 65 -4.55 -15.69 8.83
N THR A 66 -4.63 -15.90 10.13
CA THR A 66 -3.79 -15.20 11.13
C THR A 66 -3.84 -15.94 12.47
N ASP A 67 -3.24 -15.38 13.51
CA ASP A 67 -3.37 -15.87 14.87
C ASP A 67 -4.83 -15.81 15.34
N GLU A 68 -5.32 -16.90 15.95
CA GLU A 68 -6.73 -17.07 16.34
C GLU A 68 -7.27 -15.91 17.19
N ASN A 69 -6.47 -15.48 18.17
CA ASN A 69 -6.85 -14.40 19.07
C ASN A 69 -6.95 -13.03 18.39
N LEU A 70 -6.38 -12.87 17.19
CA LEU A 70 -6.42 -11.62 16.44
C LEU A 70 -7.64 -11.49 15.53
N LEU A 71 -8.31 -12.58 15.17
CA LEU A 71 -9.46 -12.56 14.26
C LEU A 71 -10.59 -11.61 14.70
N ARG A 72 -10.82 -11.49 16.01
CA ARG A 72 -11.83 -10.58 16.58
C ARG A 72 -11.51 -9.09 16.42
N TYR A 73 -10.29 -8.74 16.05
CA TYR A 73 -9.85 -7.38 15.80
C TYR A 73 -9.80 -7.04 14.30
N ILE A 74 -10.26 -7.95 13.46
CA ILE A 74 -10.31 -7.76 12.02
C ILE A 74 -11.76 -7.76 11.57
N ASP A 75 -12.22 -6.60 11.13
CA ASP A 75 -13.55 -6.43 10.58
C ASP A 75 -13.53 -6.45 9.05
N ASN A 76 -14.62 -6.93 8.48
CA ASN A 76 -14.92 -6.79 7.07
C ASN A 76 -16.35 -6.28 6.87
N GLN A 77 -16.51 -5.39 5.92
CA GLN A 77 -17.81 -4.86 5.51
C GLN A 77 -17.85 -4.79 3.98
N ASN A 78 -18.99 -5.10 3.37
CA ASN A 78 -19.20 -4.87 1.95
C ASN A 78 -20.26 -3.78 1.78
N ILE A 79 -19.84 -2.61 1.30
CA ILE A 79 -20.69 -1.42 1.12
C ILE A 79 -20.46 -0.92 -0.31
N ASP A 80 -21.54 -0.74 -1.07
CA ASP A 80 -21.50 -0.21 -2.44
C ASP A 80 -20.48 -0.93 -3.34
N HIS A 81 -20.49 -2.28 -3.33
CA HIS A 81 -19.56 -3.16 -4.06
C HIS A 81 -18.09 -2.97 -3.68
N ARG A 82 -17.80 -2.39 -2.52
CA ARG A 82 -16.46 -2.25 -1.96
C ARG A 82 -16.31 -3.09 -0.71
N LEU A 83 -15.39 -4.06 -0.76
CA LEU A 83 -15.01 -4.85 0.40
C LEU A 83 -14.00 -4.07 1.25
N ARG A 84 -14.42 -3.65 2.43
CA ARG A 84 -13.58 -2.96 3.41
C ARG A 84 -13.02 -3.96 4.40
N LEU A 85 -11.71 -3.90 4.61
CA LEU A 85 -10.97 -4.66 5.62
C LEU A 85 -10.29 -3.68 6.57
N HIS A 86 -10.58 -3.79 7.84
CA HIS A 86 -10.02 -2.91 8.86
C HIS A 86 -9.51 -3.70 10.06
N SER A 87 -8.34 -3.31 10.59
CA SER A 87 -7.81 -3.87 11.82
C SER A 87 -7.92 -2.88 12.98
N HIS A 88 -8.59 -3.29 14.05
CA HIS A 88 -8.72 -2.46 15.25
C HIS A 88 -7.46 -2.54 16.13
N GLY A 89 -6.88 -1.38 16.41
CA GLY A 89 -5.70 -1.26 17.26
C GLY A 89 -4.42 -1.77 16.60
N ASN A 90 -3.33 -1.73 17.35
CA ASN A 90 -2.04 -2.25 16.90
C ASN A 90 -2.01 -3.76 17.15
N ILE A 91 -2.23 -4.56 16.13
CA ILE A 91 -2.14 -6.01 16.21
C ILE A 91 -0.83 -6.50 15.59
N TRP A 92 -0.18 -7.45 16.26
CA TRP A 92 1.10 -8.02 15.86
C TRP A 92 0.94 -9.52 15.67
N SER A 93 0.77 -9.94 14.42
CA SER A 93 0.73 -11.36 14.07
C SER A 93 2.14 -11.91 13.87
N SER A 94 2.39 -13.12 14.36
CA SER A 94 3.65 -13.83 14.17
C SER A 94 3.91 -14.23 12.71
N HIS A 95 2.84 -14.40 11.92
CA HIS A 95 2.90 -14.85 10.52
C HIS A 95 2.27 -13.85 9.54
N GLY A 96 1.89 -12.66 10.02
CA GLY A 96 1.14 -11.66 9.26
C GLY A 96 -0.35 -11.99 9.15
N ILE A 97 -1.11 -11.05 8.58
CA ILE A 97 -2.55 -11.22 8.33
C ILE A 97 -2.71 -11.46 6.84
N LYS A 98 -2.91 -12.72 6.46
CA LYS A 98 -3.10 -13.13 5.07
C LYS A 98 -4.58 -13.14 4.74
N VAL A 99 -4.93 -12.49 3.64
CA VAL A 99 -6.32 -12.38 3.17
C VAL A 99 -6.38 -12.89 1.73
N ALA A 100 -7.12 -13.96 1.51
CA ALA A 100 -7.42 -14.43 0.16
C ALA A 100 -8.86 -14.09 -0.18
N ILE A 101 -9.03 -13.37 -1.29
CA ILE A 101 -10.33 -12.92 -1.79
C ILE A 101 -10.50 -13.25 -3.26
N SER A 102 -11.75 -13.41 -3.66
CA SER A 102 -12.13 -13.48 -5.07
C SER A 102 -13.41 -12.69 -5.34
N SER A 103 -13.52 -12.17 -6.55
CA SER A 103 -14.69 -11.47 -7.06
C SER A 103 -14.80 -11.64 -8.58
N SER A 104 -16.01 -11.46 -9.11
CA SER A 104 -16.27 -11.59 -10.55
C SER A 104 -15.64 -10.47 -11.37
N THR A 105 -15.60 -9.27 -10.81
CA THR A 105 -14.99 -8.06 -11.39
C THR A 105 -13.99 -7.46 -10.43
N ARG A 106 -12.97 -6.80 -10.97
CA ARG A 106 -11.93 -6.14 -10.20
C ARG A 106 -11.63 -4.77 -10.82
N ALA A 107 -12.04 -3.71 -10.15
CA ALA A 107 -11.95 -2.33 -10.64
C ALA A 107 -10.88 -1.49 -9.92
N GLY A 108 -10.57 -1.80 -8.66
CA GLY A 108 -9.57 -1.00 -7.96
C GLY A 108 -9.37 -1.37 -6.50
N ALA A 109 -8.30 -0.82 -5.92
CA ALA A 109 -7.94 -1.03 -4.53
C ALA A 109 -7.48 0.28 -3.87
N LYS A 110 -7.96 0.52 -2.65
CA LYS A 110 -7.49 1.57 -1.76
C LYS A 110 -6.77 0.94 -0.58
N LEU A 111 -5.52 1.32 -0.39
CA LEU A 111 -4.63 0.73 0.61
C LEU A 111 -4.09 1.80 1.54
N THR A 112 -4.34 1.66 2.83
CA THR A 112 -3.83 2.56 3.86
C THR A 112 -2.91 1.78 4.80
N GLY A 113 -1.75 2.35 5.14
CA GLY A 113 -0.79 1.72 6.03
C GLY A 113 0.29 0.92 5.29
N ALA A 114 0.57 -0.31 5.75
CA ALA A 114 1.63 -1.18 5.22
C ALA A 114 1.08 -2.41 4.49
N ALA A 115 -0.04 -2.24 3.80
CA ALA A 115 -0.72 -3.32 3.09
C ALA A 115 0.09 -3.82 1.88
N ARG A 116 -0.04 -5.13 1.61
CA ARG A 116 0.47 -5.74 0.38
C ARG A 116 -0.69 -6.32 -0.42
N LEU A 117 -0.81 -5.93 -1.69
CA LEU A 117 -1.79 -6.46 -2.61
C LEU A 117 -1.09 -7.20 -3.75
N THR A 118 -1.57 -8.40 -4.04
CA THR A 118 -1.23 -9.15 -5.24
C THR A 118 -2.50 -9.43 -6.02
N ALA A 119 -2.64 -8.89 -7.23
CA ALA A 119 -3.76 -9.17 -8.12
C ALA A 119 -3.21 -9.63 -9.48
N LYS A 120 -3.41 -10.91 -9.77
CA LYS A 120 -2.94 -11.55 -11.00
C LYS A 120 -4.08 -11.79 -11.98
N GLN A 121 -3.72 -11.92 -13.26
CA GLN A 121 -4.68 -12.16 -14.34
C GLN A 121 -5.81 -11.12 -14.32
N LEU A 122 -5.45 -9.85 -14.12
CA LEU A 122 -6.38 -8.75 -14.24
C LEU A 122 -6.88 -8.66 -15.68
N SER A 123 -8.15 -8.33 -15.84
CA SER A 123 -8.77 -8.08 -17.15
C SER A 123 -9.90 -7.08 -16.98
N GLY A 124 -10.12 -6.24 -17.95
CA GLY A 124 -11.19 -5.24 -17.95
C GLY A 124 -10.78 -3.91 -18.54
N HIS A 125 -11.66 -2.92 -18.43
CA HIS A 125 -11.40 -1.59 -18.99
C HIS A 125 -10.42 -0.78 -18.14
N SER A 126 -10.52 -0.83 -16.82
CA SER A 126 -9.65 -0.03 -15.96
C SER A 126 -9.40 -0.69 -14.62
N PHE A 127 -8.24 -0.37 -14.03
CA PHE A 127 -7.92 -0.72 -12.66
C PHE A 127 -7.34 0.49 -11.94
N GLY A 128 -7.90 0.80 -10.75
CA GLY A 128 -7.49 1.93 -9.94
C GLY A 128 -6.68 1.50 -8.72
N ILE A 129 -5.63 2.25 -8.36
CA ILE A 129 -4.88 2.08 -7.11
C ILE A 129 -4.79 3.42 -6.39
N GLU A 130 -5.31 3.46 -5.18
CA GLU A 130 -5.02 4.53 -4.22
C GLU A 130 -4.18 3.93 -3.08
N SER A 131 -3.03 4.50 -2.80
CA SER A 131 -2.19 4.04 -1.69
C SER A 131 -1.69 5.18 -0.82
N THR A 132 -1.86 5.03 0.49
CA THR A 132 -1.36 5.98 1.48
C THR A 132 -0.52 5.25 2.52
N GLY A 133 0.77 5.61 2.62
CA GLY A 133 1.71 4.99 3.55
C GLY A 133 2.83 4.23 2.85
N ALA A 134 3.03 2.95 3.18
CA ALA A 134 4.10 2.09 2.67
C ALA A 134 3.55 0.82 2.00
N ALA A 135 2.52 0.96 1.19
CA ALA A 135 1.89 -0.17 0.51
C ALA A 135 2.79 -0.77 -0.58
N LYS A 136 2.67 -2.09 -0.76
CA LYS A 136 3.27 -2.80 -1.90
C LYS A 136 2.18 -3.43 -2.75
N VAL A 137 2.16 -3.11 -4.05
CA VAL A 137 1.16 -3.59 -5.00
C VAL A 137 1.85 -4.33 -6.14
N LEU A 138 1.42 -5.54 -6.43
CA LEU A 138 1.86 -6.34 -7.57
C LEU A 138 0.66 -6.66 -8.45
N LEU A 139 0.72 -6.23 -9.71
CA LEU A 139 -0.33 -6.42 -10.71
C LEU A 139 0.19 -7.18 -11.93
N ASP A 140 -0.66 -8.07 -12.46
CA ASP A 140 -0.39 -8.88 -13.64
C ASP A 140 -1.68 -9.01 -14.45
N GLY A 141 -1.57 -9.08 -15.78
CA GLY A 141 -2.70 -9.28 -16.69
C GLY A 141 -2.80 -8.22 -17.79
N THR A 142 -4.02 -7.84 -18.18
CA THR A 142 -4.27 -6.85 -19.24
C THR A 142 -5.50 -6.00 -18.90
N VAL A 143 -5.33 -4.68 -18.90
CA VAL A 143 -6.43 -3.71 -18.76
C VAL A 143 -6.24 -2.58 -19.79
N ASP A 144 -7.31 -1.88 -20.17
CA ASP A 144 -7.14 -0.73 -21.08
C ASP A 144 -6.50 0.45 -20.35
N GLY A 145 -6.90 0.73 -19.10
CA GLY A 145 -6.39 1.85 -18.32
C GLY A 145 -5.91 1.47 -16.92
N LEU A 146 -4.80 2.07 -16.47
CA LEU A 146 -4.30 2.02 -15.12
C LEU A 146 -4.27 3.43 -14.54
N VAL A 147 -4.94 3.65 -13.42
CA VAL A 147 -4.92 4.94 -12.69
C VAL A 147 -4.35 4.70 -11.30
N THR A 148 -3.33 5.46 -10.93
CA THR A 148 -2.69 5.29 -9.62
C THR A 148 -2.48 6.62 -8.92
N ASP A 149 -2.82 6.65 -7.64
CA ASP A 149 -2.50 7.74 -6.71
C ASP A 149 -1.73 7.17 -5.52
N MET A 150 -0.46 7.54 -5.41
CA MET A 150 0.46 7.02 -4.40
C MET A 150 0.97 8.13 -3.51
N THR A 151 0.60 8.11 -2.24
CA THR A 151 1.08 9.04 -1.22
C THR A 151 1.95 8.30 -0.19
N GLY A 152 3.19 8.77 0.01
CA GLY A 152 4.12 8.20 0.98
C GLY A 152 5.29 7.47 0.32
N ALA A 153 5.57 6.23 0.74
CA ALA A 153 6.68 5.41 0.26
C ALA A 153 6.20 4.08 -0.35
N SER A 154 5.13 4.14 -1.13
CA SER A 154 4.51 2.98 -1.75
C SER A 154 5.30 2.44 -2.94
N ARG A 155 5.13 1.15 -3.23
CA ARG A 155 5.73 0.48 -4.39
C ARG A 155 4.66 -0.18 -5.24
N LEU A 156 4.63 0.15 -6.53
CA LEU A 156 3.80 -0.48 -7.54
C LEU A 156 4.68 -1.29 -8.51
N GLU A 157 4.46 -2.58 -8.57
CA GLU A 157 5.07 -3.51 -9.52
C GLU A 157 4.00 -3.96 -10.51
N ALA A 158 3.86 -3.25 -11.63
CA ALA A 158 2.88 -3.47 -12.69
C ALA A 158 3.53 -3.62 -14.08
N GLU A 159 4.77 -4.04 -14.13
CA GLU A 159 5.48 -4.31 -15.40
C GLU A 159 4.86 -5.49 -16.16
N SER A 160 4.29 -6.46 -15.43
CA SER A 160 3.56 -7.60 -16.01
C SER A 160 2.10 -7.30 -16.34
N LEU A 161 1.61 -6.10 -16.04
CA LEU A 161 0.27 -5.65 -16.41
C LEU A 161 0.35 -4.86 -17.72
N GLN A 162 -0.17 -5.41 -18.80
CA GLN A 162 -0.25 -4.71 -20.09
C GLN A 162 -1.36 -3.67 -20.06
N THR A 163 -1.03 -2.40 -20.33
CA THR A 163 -2.00 -1.31 -20.36
C THR A 163 -1.89 -0.50 -21.67
N LYS A 164 -3.00 0.03 -22.15
CA LYS A 164 -2.99 1.03 -23.23
C LYS A 164 -2.64 2.40 -22.67
N THR A 165 -3.32 2.78 -21.58
CA THR A 165 -3.11 4.08 -20.94
C THR A 165 -2.72 3.91 -19.47
N ALA A 166 -1.83 4.76 -18.98
CA ALA A 166 -1.51 4.83 -17.56
C ALA A 166 -1.44 6.28 -17.10
N GLU A 167 -2.14 6.57 -15.99
CA GLU A 167 -2.03 7.84 -15.26
C GLU A 167 -1.47 7.55 -13.87
N ILE A 168 -0.31 8.15 -13.56
CA ILE A 168 0.43 7.90 -12.32
C ILE A 168 0.63 9.22 -11.58
N SER A 169 0.04 9.34 -10.42
CA SER A 169 0.28 10.40 -9.45
C SER A 169 1.09 9.87 -8.28
N SER A 170 2.17 10.55 -7.93
CA SER A 170 3.06 10.15 -6.83
C SER A 170 3.43 11.34 -5.98
N THR A 171 3.07 11.29 -4.71
CA THR A 171 3.46 12.29 -3.70
C THR A 171 4.31 11.64 -2.62
N GLY A 172 5.58 12.07 -2.51
CA GLY A 172 6.54 11.51 -1.55
C GLY A 172 7.70 10.75 -2.22
N ALA A 173 7.99 9.54 -1.78
CA ALA A 173 9.11 8.72 -2.26
C ALA A 173 8.66 7.37 -2.83
N SER A 174 7.57 7.37 -3.58
CA SER A 174 7.01 6.16 -4.17
C SER A 174 7.80 5.66 -5.37
N HIS A 175 7.67 4.35 -5.65
CA HIS A 175 8.28 3.72 -6.82
C HIS A 175 7.22 2.98 -7.63
N ALA A 176 7.15 3.24 -8.94
CA ALA A 176 6.23 2.56 -9.84
C ALA A 176 6.95 1.99 -11.08
N GLU A 177 6.61 0.77 -11.45
CA GLU A 177 7.02 0.12 -12.69
C GLU A 177 5.77 -0.30 -13.47
N VAL A 178 5.64 0.16 -14.74
CA VAL A 178 4.43 -0.04 -15.56
C VAL A 178 4.77 -0.37 -17.00
N ALA A 179 3.87 -1.09 -17.69
CA ALA A 179 3.96 -1.34 -19.12
C ALA A 179 2.80 -0.65 -19.85
N VAL A 180 3.12 0.25 -20.80
CA VAL A 180 2.14 1.14 -21.45
C VAL A 180 2.38 1.19 -22.95
N SER A 181 1.30 1.12 -23.76
CA SER A 181 1.41 1.08 -25.22
C SER A 181 0.93 2.35 -25.95
N GLU A 182 -0.01 3.13 -25.39
CA GLU A 182 -0.62 4.27 -26.10
C GLU A 182 -0.37 5.62 -25.43
N SER A 183 -0.64 5.77 -24.14
CA SER A 183 -0.50 7.05 -23.45
C SER A 183 -0.05 6.88 -22.01
N LEU A 184 0.97 7.63 -21.63
CA LEU A 184 1.50 7.70 -20.28
C LEU A 184 1.44 9.13 -19.77
N LYS A 185 0.75 9.35 -18.65
CA LYS A 185 0.76 10.60 -17.91
C LYS A 185 1.32 10.36 -16.51
N VAL A 186 2.37 11.10 -16.15
CA VAL A 186 3.04 10.96 -14.84
C VAL A 186 3.18 12.31 -14.16
N SER A 187 2.72 12.40 -12.93
CA SER A 187 2.92 13.54 -12.05
C SER A 187 3.64 13.09 -10.79
N ILE A 188 4.82 13.67 -10.51
CA ILE A 188 5.61 13.36 -9.32
C ILE A 188 5.80 14.64 -8.49
N THR A 189 5.42 14.56 -7.22
CA THR A 189 5.75 15.58 -6.22
C THR A 189 6.63 14.97 -5.14
N GLY A 190 7.91 15.35 -5.08
CA GLY A 190 8.87 14.80 -4.13
C GLY A 190 10.01 14.01 -4.78
N ALA A 191 10.36 12.84 -4.24
CA ALA A 191 11.48 12.01 -4.67
C ALA A 191 11.02 10.66 -5.29
N GLY A 192 9.85 10.65 -5.90
CA GLY A 192 9.29 9.46 -6.54
C GLY A 192 10.08 9.01 -7.77
N LYS A 193 9.99 7.71 -8.09
CA LYS A 193 10.60 7.13 -9.27
C LYS A 193 9.57 6.33 -10.05
N VAL A 194 9.43 6.64 -11.36
CA VAL A 194 8.59 5.88 -12.28
C VAL A 194 9.46 5.30 -13.38
N ILE A 195 9.33 4.00 -13.62
CA ILE A 195 9.95 3.29 -14.74
C ILE A 195 8.81 2.77 -15.62
N TYR A 196 8.88 3.01 -16.92
CA TYR A 196 7.90 2.48 -17.84
C TYR A 196 8.56 1.73 -18.98
N SER A 197 7.91 0.67 -19.46
CA SER A 197 8.23 -0.08 -20.67
C SER A 197 7.16 0.10 -21.72
N GLY A 198 7.45 -0.28 -22.96
CA GLY A 198 6.61 -0.02 -24.14
C GLY A 198 6.97 1.30 -24.82
N ASN A 199 6.31 1.59 -25.94
CA ASN A 199 6.58 2.77 -26.75
C ASN A 199 5.30 3.62 -26.94
N PRO A 200 4.73 4.19 -25.87
CA PRO A 200 3.55 5.03 -25.97
C PRO A 200 3.87 6.29 -26.81
N PRO A 201 3.08 6.59 -27.85
CA PRO A 201 3.28 7.80 -28.68
C PRO A 201 3.03 9.10 -27.90
N VAL A 202 2.30 9.04 -26.79
CA VAL A 202 2.02 10.20 -25.94
C VAL A 202 2.63 9.96 -24.56
N VAL A 203 3.55 10.85 -24.14
CA VAL A 203 4.17 10.82 -22.81
C VAL A 203 4.16 12.21 -22.19
N GLU A 204 3.31 12.41 -21.21
CA GLU A 204 3.24 13.64 -20.43
C GLU A 204 3.95 13.44 -19.08
N LYS A 205 4.89 14.33 -18.78
CA LYS A 205 5.72 14.25 -17.56
C LYS A 205 5.66 15.56 -16.80
N HIS A 206 5.26 15.49 -15.55
CA HIS A 206 5.34 16.61 -14.62
C HIS A 206 6.09 16.20 -13.36
N ILE A 207 7.21 16.87 -13.05
CA ILE A 207 8.03 16.55 -11.88
C ILE A 207 8.24 17.83 -11.07
N SER A 208 7.84 17.77 -9.80
CA SER A 208 8.13 18.79 -8.79
C SER A 208 8.96 18.17 -7.68
N GLY A 209 10.27 18.47 -7.64
CA GLY A 209 11.21 17.92 -6.67
C GLY A 209 12.35 17.11 -7.29
N ALA A 210 12.82 16.08 -6.57
CA ALA A 210 13.95 15.23 -6.97
C ALA A 210 13.53 13.89 -7.59
N GLY A 211 12.31 13.82 -8.14
CA GLY A 211 11.79 12.61 -8.77
C GLY A 211 12.44 12.29 -10.12
N SER A 212 12.20 11.08 -10.62
CA SER A 212 12.70 10.64 -11.92
C SER A 212 11.72 9.76 -12.67
N ILE A 213 11.69 9.91 -14.01
CA ILE A 213 10.91 9.07 -14.91
C ILE A 213 11.86 8.50 -15.95
N ARG A 214 11.90 7.17 -16.07
CA ARG A 214 12.81 6.44 -16.94
C ARG A 214 12.06 5.50 -17.87
N HIS A 215 12.45 5.45 -19.13
CA HIS A 215 12.05 4.43 -20.08
C HIS A 215 12.99 3.22 -19.91
N LYS A 216 12.40 2.03 -19.88
CA LYS A 216 13.11 0.75 -19.89
C LYS A 216 12.96 0.13 -21.27
N GLU A 217 14.07 -0.02 -22.00
CA GLU A 217 14.15 -0.70 -23.28
C GLU A 217 13.97 -2.22 -23.14
#